data_4a480af186f0beaf9c60492fa2928eb7
#
_entry.id   4a480af186f0beaf9c60492fa2928eb7
#
_cell.length_a   1.000
_cell.length_b   1.000
_cell.length_c   1.000
_cell.angle_alpha   90.00
_cell.angle_beta   90.00
_cell.angle_gamma   90.00
#
_symmetry.space_group_name_H-M   'P 1'
#
loop_
_entity.id
_entity.type
_entity.pdbx_description
1 polymer ?
#
loop_
_entity_poly.entity_id
_entity_poly.type
_entity_poly.pdbx_seq_one_letter_code
_entity_poly.pdbx_strand_id
1 'polypeptide(L)'
;MLAIVTVFIIIAITFFAMNAIPGGPFASEKAPSAAVKAVLEERYNLDKPVGEQFVLYLQNILNGDFGVSLKTGRPITTVITESFGISAKLGLMAALVAIVFGLTFGSIAALTRSGISDRMIIFFTTLLVSVPSFVLATLLLLIFCLRLNWFPVWSSSNPNYVLPVISLAMSPMAYITRLTKSSMLDVLGQDYIRTAVSKGVPEFWVVAKHALRNALIPVITYVGPMVAYIITGSLVVESVFTIGGLGGKFVSSINNQDYPMIMATTIFLAVLMVCATLISDLVYKLVDPRISFE
;
A
#
# COMPACT_ATOMS: atom_id res chain seq x y z
N MET A 1 -9.58 21.22 -0.39
CA MET A 1 -8.77 22.18 0.35
C MET A 1 -7.88 21.48 1.39
N LEU A 2 -8.43 20.66 2.28
CA LEU A 2 -7.65 19.89 3.28
C LEU A 2 -6.50 19.05 2.68
N ALA A 3 -6.72 18.37 1.56
CA ALA A 3 -5.72 17.57 0.88
C ALA A 3 -4.42 18.35 0.53
N ILE A 4 -4.58 19.55 -0.01
CA ILE A 4 -3.44 20.42 -0.38
C ILE A 4 -2.69 20.87 0.88
N VAL A 5 -3.44 21.26 1.92
CA VAL A 5 -2.86 21.64 3.22
C VAL A 5 -2.10 20.47 3.84
N THR A 6 -2.64 19.27 3.81
CA THR A 6 -1.98 18.05 4.31
C THR A 6 -0.65 17.80 3.59
N VAL A 7 -0.65 17.82 2.25
CA VAL A 7 0.57 17.63 1.46
C VAL A 7 1.60 18.71 1.78
N PHE A 8 1.18 19.98 1.86
CA PHE A 8 2.08 21.09 2.21
C PHE A 8 2.70 20.90 3.60
N ILE A 9 1.91 20.51 4.59
CA ILE A 9 2.41 20.25 5.96
C ILE A 9 3.42 19.10 5.95
N ILE A 10 3.16 18.02 5.20
CA ILE A 10 4.09 16.90 5.09
C ILE A 10 5.41 17.35 4.45
N ILE A 11 5.35 18.13 3.36
CA ILE A 11 6.55 18.70 2.72
C ILE A 11 7.35 19.53 3.72
N ALA A 12 6.68 20.44 4.43
CA ALA A 12 7.33 21.31 5.40
C ALA A 12 7.97 20.52 6.54
N ILE A 13 7.23 19.62 7.17
CA ILE A 13 7.76 18.76 8.27
C ILE A 13 8.95 17.95 7.78
N THR A 14 8.85 17.30 6.61
CA THR A 14 9.94 16.46 6.07
C THR A 14 11.17 17.30 5.79
N PHE A 15 11.02 18.48 5.16
CA PHE A 15 12.11 19.38 4.86
C PHE A 15 12.83 19.87 6.12
N PHE A 16 12.09 20.42 7.08
CA PHE A 16 12.68 20.94 8.31
C PHE A 16 13.25 19.84 9.20
N ALA A 17 12.62 18.66 9.27
CA ALA A 17 13.15 17.51 9.99
C ALA A 17 14.49 17.04 9.41
N MET A 18 14.60 16.96 8.08
CA MET A 18 15.87 16.59 7.42
C MET A 18 16.96 17.62 7.65
N ASN A 19 16.62 18.92 7.64
CA ASN A 19 17.59 19.97 7.93
C ASN A 19 18.00 20.07 9.42
N ALA A 20 17.17 19.56 10.33
CA ALA A 20 17.46 19.55 11.77
C ALA A 20 18.42 18.41 12.18
N ILE A 21 18.70 17.45 11.31
CA ILE A 21 19.62 16.34 11.62
C ILE A 21 21.05 16.87 11.68
N PRO A 22 21.77 16.66 12.81
CA PRO A 22 23.16 17.10 12.94
C PRO A 22 24.07 16.49 11.87
N GLY A 23 24.89 17.34 11.23
CA GLY A 23 25.82 16.93 10.18
C GLY A 23 25.34 17.19 8.76
N GLY A 24 24.06 17.53 8.58
CA GLY A 24 23.48 17.86 7.28
C GLY A 24 23.41 16.69 6.29
N PRO A 25 22.88 16.92 5.08
CA PRO A 25 22.62 15.85 4.10
C PRO A 25 23.90 15.18 3.54
N PHE A 26 25.09 15.71 3.84
CA PHE A 26 26.37 15.22 3.32
C PHE A 26 27.32 14.67 4.39
N ALA A 27 26.87 14.55 5.63
CA ALA A 27 27.63 13.94 6.71
C ALA A 27 27.59 12.41 6.59
N SER A 28 28.29 11.86 5.60
CA SER A 28 28.51 10.41 5.50
C SER A 28 29.88 10.04 6.09
N GLU A 29 30.06 8.76 6.49
CA GLU A 29 31.34 8.22 7.03
C GLU A 29 32.56 8.46 6.11
N LYS A 30 32.32 8.69 4.81
CA LYS A 30 33.32 9.19 3.86
C LYS A 30 32.89 10.57 3.43
N ALA A 31 33.40 11.61 4.12
CA ALA A 31 33.19 12.97 3.70
C ALA A 31 33.60 13.15 2.22
N PRO A 32 32.74 13.68 1.35
CA PRO A 32 33.09 13.96 -0.02
C PRO A 32 34.28 14.93 -0.03
N SER A 33 35.10 14.86 -1.08
CA SER A 33 36.21 15.84 -1.22
C SER A 33 35.67 17.27 -1.17
N ALA A 34 36.46 18.23 -0.67
CA ALA A 34 36.03 19.63 -0.54
C ALA A 34 35.42 20.18 -1.86
N ALA A 35 35.96 19.77 -3.00
CA ALA A 35 35.47 20.17 -4.31
C ALA A 35 34.08 19.59 -4.62
N VAL A 36 33.81 18.32 -4.29
CA VAL A 36 32.51 17.69 -4.48
C VAL A 36 31.49 18.30 -3.51
N LYS A 37 31.90 18.57 -2.28
CA LYS A 37 31.04 19.21 -1.28
C LYS A 37 30.60 20.61 -1.76
N ALA A 38 31.51 21.43 -2.28
CA ALA A 38 31.17 22.76 -2.81
C ALA A 38 30.16 22.70 -3.96
N VAL A 39 30.33 21.76 -4.90
CA VAL A 39 29.38 21.58 -6.02
C VAL A 39 28.00 21.14 -5.52
N LEU A 40 27.95 20.28 -4.49
CA LEU A 40 26.68 19.83 -3.90
C LEU A 40 26.02 20.95 -3.09
N GLU A 41 26.80 21.74 -2.33
CA GLU A 41 26.31 22.91 -1.59
C GLU A 41 25.71 23.96 -2.53
N GLU A 42 26.35 24.26 -3.65
CA GLU A 42 25.82 25.14 -4.68
C GLU A 42 24.55 24.56 -5.33
N ARG A 43 24.55 23.28 -5.68
CA ARG A 43 23.42 22.63 -6.36
C ARG A 43 22.17 22.57 -5.50
N TYR A 44 22.31 22.38 -4.19
CA TYR A 44 21.18 22.29 -3.26
C TYR A 44 20.95 23.58 -2.47
N ASN A 45 21.67 24.66 -2.81
CA ASN A 45 21.58 25.98 -2.19
C ASN A 45 21.79 25.94 -0.65
N LEU A 46 22.68 25.08 -0.17
CA LEU A 46 22.88 24.90 1.27
C LEU A 46 23.61 26.07 1.94
N ASP A 47 24.17 26.97 1.13
CA ASP A 47 24.76 28.25 1.53
C ASP A 47 23.72 29.30 1.97
N LYS A 48 22.44 29.07 1.59
CA LYS A 48 21.35 30.01 1.87
C LYS A 48 20.65 29.74 3.21
N PRO A 49 19.95 30.74 3.77
CA PRO A 49 19.10 30.52 4.94
C PRO A 49 18.05 29.41 4.71
N VAL A 50 17.79 28.56 5.73
CA VAL A 50 16.90 27.38 5.60
C VAL A 50 15.52 27.74 5.06
N GLY A 51 14.98 28.92 5.39
CA GLY A 51 13.69 29.38 4.85
C GLY A 51 13.74 29.64 3.35
N GLU A 52 14.85 30.18 2.82
CA GLU A 52 15.04 30.40 1.38
C GLU A 52 15.24 29.06 0.65
N GLN A 53 15.98 28.13 1.24
CA GLN A 53 16.12 26.78 0.74
C GLN A 53 14.75 26.09 0.60
N PHE A 54 13.86 26.26 1.57
CA PHE A 54 12.51 25.70 1.54
C PHE A 54 11.67 26.24 0.37
N VAL A 55 11.73 27.57 0.14
CA VAL A 55 11.00 28.20 -0.98
C VAL A 55 11.53 27.69 -2.32
N LEU A 56 12.84 27.62 -2.51
CA LEU A 56 13.46 27.07 -3.72
C LEU A 56 13.12 25.59 -3.92
N TYR A 57 13.13 24.82 -2.84
CA TYR A 57 12.73 23.41 -2.89
C TYR A 57 11.26 23.25 -3.35
N LEU A 58 10.34 24.08 -2.84
CA LEU A 58 8.94 24.07 -3.29
C LEU A 58 8.82 24.43 -4.77
N GLN A 59 9.58 25.43 -5.26
CA GLN A 59 9.59 25.80 -6.67
C GLN A 59 10.09 24.65 -7.55
N ASN A 60 11.14 23.96 -7.14
CA ASN A 60 11.68 22.80 -7.86
C ASN A 60 10.66 21.64 -7.92
N ILE A 61 10.00 21.33 -6.80
CA ILE A 61 8.94 20.31 -6.77
C ILE A 61 7.80 20.66 -7.72
N LEU A 62 7.35 21.91 -7.74
CA LEU A 62 6.28 22.35 -8.65
C LEU A 62 6.66 22.24 -10.11
N ASN A 63 7.95 22.33 -10.44
CA ASN A 63 8.51 22.11 -11.77
C ASN A 63 8.80 20.62 -12.06
N GLY A 64 8.52 19.71 -11.12
CA GLY A 64 8.81 18.28 -11.24
C GLY A 64 10.28 17.90 -11.09
N ASP A 65 11.12 18.81 -10.64
CA ASP A 65 12.54 18.55 -10.36
C ASP A 65 12.74 18.18 -8.89
N PHE A 66 12.94 16.89 -8.64
CA PHE A 66 13.29 16.35 -7.32
C PHE A 66 14.80 16.18 -7.12
N GLY A 67 15.60 16.61 -8.10
CA GLY A 67 17.05 16.48 -8.07
C GLY A 67 17.56 15.07 -8.39
N VAL A 68 18.74 14.75 -7.87
CA VAL A 68 19.42 13.47 -8.09
C VAL A 68 19.70 12.78 -6.76
N SER A 69 19.68 11.45 -6.77
CA SER A 69 20.08 10.63 -5.64
C SER A 69 21.58 10.84 -5.36
N LEU A 70 21.92 11.16 -4.11
CA LEU A 70 23.31 11.36 -3.69
C LEU A 70 24.15 10.08 -3.72
N LYS A 71 23.48 8.92 -3.66
CA LYS A 71 24.16 7.61 -3.62
C LYS A 71 24.31 6.98 -4.99
N THR A 72 23.34 7.18 -5.88
CA THR A 72 23.34 6.55 -7.20
C THR A 72 23.61 7.51 -8.35
N GLY A 73 23.53 8.83 -8.12
CA GLY A 73 23.65 9.87 -9.17
C GLY A 73 22.52 9.88 -10.18
N ARG A 74 21.49 9.03 -10.00
CA ARG A 74 20.36 8.93 -10.92
C ARG A 74 19.30 10.01 -10.62
N PRO A 75 18.61 10.54 -11.65
CA PRO A 75 17.46 11.42 -11.45
C PRO A 75 16.40 10.73 -10.56
N ILE A 76 15.95 11.43 -9.52
CA ILE A 76 15.01 10.87 -8.54
C ILE A 76 13.66 10.57 -9.18
N THR A 77 13.19 11.42 -10.10
CA THR A 77 11.95 11.19 -10.86
C THR A 77 11.94 9.85 -11.59
N THR A 78 13.07 9.50 -12.24
CA THR A 78 13.22 8.21 -12.93
C THR A 78 13.18 7.05 -11.94
N VAL A 79 13.90 7.16 -10.81
CA VAL A 79 13.91 6.10 -9.78
C VAL A 79 12.52 5.90 -9.18
N ILE A 80 11.79 6.98 -8.89
CA ILE A 80 10.43 6.91 -8.33
C ILE A 80 9.47 6.25 -9.34
N THR A 81 9.48 6.66 -10.60
CA THR A 81 8.55 6.12 -11.61
C THR A 81 8.78 4.64 -11.88
N GLU A 82 10.03 4.20 -12.01
CA GLU A 82 10.40 2.80 -12.16
C GLU A 82 9.96 1.97 -10.94
N SER A 83 10.28 2.45 -9.74
CA SER A 83 9.98 1.74 -8.49
C SER A 83 8.48 1.72 -8.18
N PHE A 84 7.75 2.80 -8.48
CA PHE A 84 6.31 2.84 -8.34
C PHE A 84 5.60 1.83 -9.25
N GLY A 85 6.07 1.66 -10.49
CA GLY A 85 5.52 0.65 -11.39
C GLY A 85 5.61 -0.77 -10.81
N ILE A 86 6.71 -1.09 -10.11
CA ILE A 86 6.89 -2.37 -9.44
C ILE A 86 5.95 -2.52 -8.24
N SER A 87 5.88 -1.49 -7.37
CA SER A 87 4.98 -1.49 -6.20
C SER A 87 3.52 -1.55 -6.60
N ALA A 88 3.10 -0.77 -7.59
CA ALA A 88 1.73 -0.77 -8.09
C ALA A 88 1.33 -2.13 -8.66
N LYS A 89 2.21 -2.78 -9.43
CA LYS A 89 1.97 -4.14 -9.94
C LYS A 89 1.82 -5.15 -8.79
N LEU A 90 2.74 -5.13 -7.83
CA LEU A 90 2.66 -5.99 -6.64
C LEU A 90 1.36 -5.75 -5.86
N GLY A 91 1.04 -4.49 -5.59
CA GLY A 91 -0.14 -4.08 -4.83
C GLY A 91 -1.44 -4.47 -5.51
N LEU A 92 -1.58 -4.24 -6.83
CA LEU A 92 -2.76 -4.64 -7.59
C LEU A 92 -2.97 -6.15 -7.61
N MET A 93 -1.88 -6.94 -7.80
CA MET A 93 -1.97 -8.39 -7.74
C MET A 93 -2.40 -8.88 -6.35
N ALA A 94 -1.83 -8.30 -5.29
CA ALA A 94 -2.20 -8.63 -3.91
C ALA A 94 -3.64 -8.25 -3.58
N ALA A 95 -4.09 -7.07 -4.02
CA ALA A 95 -5.47 -6.63 -3.85
C ALA A 95 -6.45 -7.56 -4.58
N LEU A 96 -6.16 -7.96 -5.81
CA LEU A 96 -6.99 -8.90 -6.57
C LEU A 96 -7.12 -10.25 -5.83
N VAL A 97 -6.01 -10.81 -5.36
CA VAL A 97 -5.99 -12.05 -4.58
C VAL A 97 -6.81 -11.89 -3.30
N ALA A 98 -6.60 -10.79 -2.56
CA ALA A 98 -7.33 -10.53 -1.32
C ALA A 98 -8.85 -10.42 -1.55
N ILE A 99 -9.28 -9.72 -2.59
CA ILE A 99 -10.69 -9.55 -2.93
C ILE A 99 -11.32 -10.87 -3.35
N VAL A 100 -10.72 -11.58 -4.32
CA VAL A 100 -11.29 -12.82 -4.87
C VAL A 100 -11.40 -13.87 -3.78
N PHE A 101 -10.33 -14.16 -3.06
CA PHE A 101 -10.36 -15.19 -2.01
C PHE A 101 -11.11 -14.74 -0.77
N GLY A 102 -11.05 -13.45 -0.42
CA GLY A 102 -11.81 -12.91 0.70
C GLY A 102 -13.32 -13.01 0.51
N LEU A 103 -13.83 -12.64 -0.66
CA LEU A 103 -15.25 -12.80 -1.02
C LEU A 103 -15.65 -14.26 -1.07
N THR A 104 -14.83 -15.11 -1.67
CA THR A 104 -15.14 -16.55 -1.80
C THR A 104 -15.22 -17.22 -0.43
N PHE A 105 -14.19 -17.06 0.40
CA PHE A 105 -14.15 -17.67 1.73
C PHE A 105 -15.22 -17.08 2.66
N GLY A 106 -15.47 -15.77 2.59
CA GLY A 106 -16.53 -15.13 3.37
C GLY A 106 -17.93 -15.63 3.00
N SER A 107 -18.20 -15.80 1.71
CA SER A 107 -19.46 -16.34 1.22
C SER A 107 -19.64 -17.81 1.64
N ILE A 108 -18.60 -18.65 1.49
CA ILE A 108 -18.63 -20.04 1.93
C ILE A 108 -18.89 -20.11 3.45
N ALA A 109 -18.18 -19.31 4.25
CA ALA A 109 -18.35 -19.29 5.69
C ALA A 109 -19.76 -18.84 6.13
N ALA A 110 -20.40 -17.91 5.39
CA ALA A 110 -21.76 -17.48 5.66
C ALA A 110 -22.79 -18.58 5.33
N LEU A 111 -22.64 -19.22 4.16
CA LEU A 111 -23.56 -20.27 3.70
C LEU A 111 -23.43 -21.56 4.51
N THR A 112 -22.24 -21.86 5.03
CA THR A 112 -21.97 -23.04 5.87
C THR A 112 -21.99 -22.72 7.37
N ARG A 113 -22.77 -21.72 7.77
CA ARG A 113 -22.83 -21.21 9.14
C ARG A 113 -22.84 -22.34 10.18
N SER A 114 -21.96 -22.22 11.17
CA SER A 114 -21.75 -23.20 12.26
C SER A 114 -21.24 -24.58 11.82
N GLY A 115 -21.01 -24.79 10.53
CA GLY A 115 -20.40 -26.01 9.99
C GLY A 115 -18.88 -26.07 10.17
N ILE A 116 -18.29 -27.17 9.74
CA ILE A 116 -16.82 -27.38 9.81
C ILE A 116 -16.09 -26.35 8.92
N SER A 117 -16.58 -26.13 7.69
CA SER A 117 -15.97 -25.17 6.77
C SER A 117 -15.93 -23.75 7.35
N ASP A 118 -17.03 -23.32 7.96
CA ASP A 118 -17.09 -22.01 8.64
C ASP A 118 -16.04 -21.90 9.75
N ARG A 119 -15.98 -22.91 10.64
CA ARG A 119 -15.02 -22.91 11.76
C ARG A 119 -13.57 -22.87 11.28
N MET A 120 -13.25 -23.65 10.25
CA MET A 120 -11.89 -23.69 9.66
C MET A 120 -11.54 -22.35 9.02
N ILE A 121 -12.41 -21.76 8.20
CA ILE A 121 -12.18 -20.47 7.58
C ILE A 121 -11.95 -19.38 8.63
N ILE A 122 -12.79 -19.31 9.66
CA ILE A 122 -12.64 -18.32 10.73
C ILE A 122 -11.38 -18.55 11.55
N PHE A 123 -11.02 -19.80 11.83
CA PHE A 123 -9.77 -20.12 12.51
C PHE A 123 -8.55 -19.61 11.73
N PHE A 124 -8.44 -19.97 10.43
CA PHE A 124 -7.31 -19.52 9.62
C PHE A 124 -7.29 -18.01 9.40
N THR A 125 -8.44 -17.39 9.15
CA THR A 125 -8.49 -15.91 8.98
C THR A 125 -8.13 -15.18 10.28
N THR A 126 -8.50 -15.72 11.43
CA THR A 126 -8.08 -15.16 12.73
C THR A 126 -6.57 -15.26 12.91
N LEU A 127 -6.00 -16.43 12.60
CA LEU A 127 -4.56 -16.63 12.63
C LEU A 127 -3.83 -15.62 11.72
N LEU A 128 -4.29 -15.48 10.48
CA LEU A 128 -3.67 -14.59 9.48
C LEU A 128 -3.73 -13.10 9.87
N VAL A 129 -4.79 -12.65 10.54
CA VAL A 129 -4.88 -11.27 11.05
C VAL A 129 -3.98 -11.06 12.26
N SER A 130 -3.80 -12.10 13.10
CA SER A 130 -3.02 -12.01 14.33
C SER A 130 -1.51 -11.98 14.08
N VAL A 131 -1.05 -12.54 12.95
CA VAL A 131 0.38 -12.59 12.62
C VAL A 131 0.77 -11.33 11.81
N PRO A 132 1.77 -10.57 12.27
CA PRO A 132 2.26 -9.42 11.50
C PRO A 132 2.72 -9.81 10.09
N SER A 133 2.42 -8.99 9.09
CA SER A 133 2.72 -9.27 7.68
C SER A 133 4.20 -9.53 7.41
N PHE A 134 5.11 -8.88 8.14
CA PHE A 134 6.54 -9.10 7.99
C PHE A 134 6.99 -10.48 8.47
N VAL A 135 6.35 -11.01 9.53
CA VAL A 135 6.63 -12.36 10.02
C VAL A 135 6.20 -13.38 8.97
N LEU A 136 5.00 -13.22 8.40
CA LEU A 136 4.52 -14.07 7.31
C LEU A 136 5.45 -13.99 6.08
N ALA A 137 5.83 -12.79 5.68
CA ALA A 137 6.75 -12.57 4.56
C ALA A 137 8.09 -13.29 4.78
N THR A 138 8.66 -13.13 5.97
CA THR A 138 9.95 -13.76 6.35
C THR A 138 9.82 -15.29 6.38
N LEU A 139 8.75 -15.82 6.98
CA LEU A 139 8.52 -17.28 7.02
C LEU A 139 8.33 -17.86 5.61
N LEU A 140 7.55 -17.21 4.74
CA LEU A 140 7.37 -17.64 3.36
C LEU A 140 8.70 -17.64 2.59
N LEU A 141 9.51 -16.60 2.75
CA LEU A 141 10.83 -16.51 2.14
C LEU A 141 11.76 -17.63 2.65
N LEU A 142 11.86 -17.80 3.97
CA LEU A 142 12.75 -18.81 4.59
C LEU A 142 12.35 -20.24 4.18
N ILE A 143 11.06 -20.55 4.22
CA ILE A 143 10.58 -21.91 3.96
C ILE A 143 10.63 -22.20 2.45
N PHE A 144 10.00 -21.37 1.64
CA PHE A 144 9.75 -21.69 0.24
C PHE A 144 10.88 -21.28 -0.71
N CYS A 145 11.61 -20.21 -0.41
CA CYS A 145 12.76 -19.81 -1.22
C CYS A 145 14.07 -20.47 -0.75
N LEU A 146 14.35 -20.45 0.56
CA LEU A 146 15.68 -20.84 1.05
C LEU A 146 15.75 -22.33 1.46
N ARG A 147 14.69 -22.88 2.10
CA ARG A 147 14.72 -24.29 2.51
C ARG A 147 14.25 -25.26 1.44
N LEU A 148 13.09 -25.00 0.84
CA LEU A 148 12.46 -25.89 -0.12
C LEU A 148 12.92 -25.61 -1.57
N ASN A 149 13.45 -24.40 -1.83
CA ASN A 149 13.84 -23.94 -3.18
C ASN A 149 12.71 -24.09 -4.23
N TRP A 150 11.44 -23.95 -3.79
CA TRP A 150 10.29 -24.04 -4.68
C TRP A 150 10.09 -22.78 -5.52
N PHE A 151 10.46 -21.61 -4.96
CA PHE A 151 10.37 -20.34 -5.63
C PHE A 151 11.72 -19.62 -5.59
N PRO A 152 12.14 -19.00 -6.71
CA PRO A 152 13.33 -18.14 -6.70
C PRO A 152 13.04 -16.89 -5.87
N VAL A 153 14.08 -16.37 -5.22
CA VAL A 153 14.02 -15.03 -4.60
C VAL A 153 13.81 -13.99 -5.70
N TRP A 154 13.06 -12.95 -5.39
CA TRP A 154 12.79 -11.88 -6.36
C TRP A 154 14.09 -11.22 -6.83
N SER A 155 14.21 -10.98 -8.13
CA SER A 155 15.26 -10.17 -8.73
C SER A 155 14.71 -9.41 -9.95
N SER A 156 15.37 -8.32 -10.35
CA SER A 156 14.95 -7.54 -11.52
C SER A 156 15.06 -8.32 -12.83
N SER A 157 15.99 -9.29 -12.92
CA SER A 157 16.15 -10.20 -14.07
C SER A 157 15.16 -11.36 -14.07
N ASN A 158 14.66 -11.76 -12.88
CA ASN A 158 13.66 -12.83 -12.72
C ASN A 158 12.63 -12.43 -11.64
N PRO A 159 11.67 -11.55 -11.98
CA PRO A 159 10.71 -11.01 -11.02
C PRO A 159 9.66 -12.06 -10.64
N ASN A 160 9.81 -12.67 -9.46
CA ASN A 160 8.84 -13.59 -8.90
C ASN A 160 7.98 -12.88 -7.86
N TYR A 161 6.70 -12.69 -8.17
CA TYR A 161 5.73 -12.00 -7.31
C TYR A 161 4.88 -12.93 -6.46
N VAL A 162 4.96 -14.27 -6.60
CA VAL A 162 4.03 -15.21 -5.97
C VAL A 162 4.02 -15.07 -4.44
N LEU A 163 5.17 -15.25 -3.80
CA LEU A 163 5.24 -15.17 -2.33
C LEU A 163 5.05 -13.75 -1.80
N PRO A 164 5.60 -12.69 -2.41
CA PRO A 164 5.30 -11.31 -2.04
C PRO A 164 3.81 -10.98 -2.11
N VAL A 165 3.12 -11.38 -3.19
CA VAL A 165 1.67 -11.20 -3.36
C VAL A 165 0.89 -11.93 -2.28
N ILE A 166 1.22 -13.19 -2.00
CA ILE A 166 0.57 -13.97 -0.95
C ILE A 166 0.73 -13.28 0.40
N SER A 167 1.97 -12.91 0.77
CA SER A 167 2.23 -12.28 2.08
C SER A 167 1.49 -10.95 2.25
N LEU A 168 1.41 -10.14 1.19
CA LEU A 168 0.72 -8.85 1.21
C LEU A 168 -0.80 -9.00 1.19
N ALA A 169 -1.33 -10.02 0.53
CA ALA A 169 -2.75 -10.27 0.41
C ALA A 169 -3.40 -10.90 1.66
N MET A 170 -2.64 -11.65 2.47
CA MET A 170 -3.21 -12.50 3.54
C MET A 170 -4.02 -11.72 4.57
N SER A 171 -3.52 -10.61 5.10
CA SER A 171 -4.23 -9.82 6.10
C SER A 171 -5.50 -9.15 5.54
N PRO A 172 -5.46 -8.43 4.40
CA PRO A 172 -6.67 -7.89 3.76
C PRO A 172 -7.67 -8.97 3.36
N MET A 173 -7.21 -10.10 2.83
CA MET A 173 -8.06 -11.26 2.50
C MET A 173 -8.84 -11.75 3.72
N ALA A 174 -8.16 -11.93 4.83
CA ALA A 174 -8.78 -12.38 6.06
C ALA A 174 -9.81 -11.38 6.60
N TYR A 175 -9.52 -10.07 6.49
CA TYR A 175 -10.46 -9.02 6.85
C TYR A 175 -11.69 -9.03 5.94
N ILE A 176 -11.50 -9.08 4.62
CA ILE A 176 -12.61 -9.16 3.63
C ILE A 176 -13.45 -10.42 3.88
N THR A 177 -12.83 -11.56 4.18
CA THR A 177 -13.54 -12.81 4.51
C THR A 177 -14.50 -12.61 5.67
N ARG A 178 -14.04 -12.03 6.77
CA ARG A 178 -14.86 -11.81 7.97
C ARG A 178 -15.95 -10.77 7.73
N LEU A 179 -15.64 -9.70 7.02
CA LEU A 179 -16.60 -8.66 6.66
C LEU A 179 -17.68 -9.20 5.74
N THR A 180 -17.30 -9.95 4.70
CA THR A 180 -18.26 -10.61 3.78
C THR A 180 -19.15 -11.58 4.53
N LYS A 181 -18.58 -12.43 5.41
CA LYS A 181 -19.39 -13.36 6.22
C LYS A 181 -20.43 -12.62 7.05
N SER A 182 -20.03 -11.59 7.81
CA SER A 182 -20.93 -10.81 8.65
C SER A 182 -22.05 -10.19 7.83
N SER A 183 -21.71 -9.45 6.78
CA SER A 183 -22.67 -8.78 5.91
C SER A 183 -23.61 -9.77 5.20
N MET A 184 -23.12 -10.93 4.77
CA MET A 184 -23.95 -11.99 4.18
C MET A 184 -24.96 -12.53 5.18
N LEU A 185 -24.56 -12.77 6.43
CA LEU A 185 -25.46 -13.27 7.47
C LEU A 185 -26.58 -12.26 7.79
N ASP A 186 -26.24 -10.97 7.85
CA ASP A 186 -27.20 -9.90 8.07
C ASP A 186 -28.23 -9.81 6.94
N VAL A 187 -27.75 -9.93 5.71
CA VAL A 187 -28.60 -9.89 4.50
C VAL A 187 -29.47 -11.13 4.37
N LEU A 188 -28.93 -12.33 4.60
CA LEU A 188 -29.68 -13.59 4.49
C LEU A 188 -30.84 -13.67 5.50
N GLY A 189 -30.79 -12.89 6.61
CA GLY A 189 -31.86 -12.78 7.59
C GLY A 189 -33.03 -11.87 7.18
N GLN A 190 -32.94 -11.13 6.08
CA GLN A 190 -33.92 -10.12 5.69
C GLN A 190 -35.17 -10.70 5.04
N ASP A 191 -36.33 -10.02 5.18
CA ASP A 191 -37.62 -10.48 4.68
C ASP A 191 -37.70 -10.59 3.15
N TYR A 192 -36.99 -9.76 2.41
CA TYR A 192 -36.97 -9.85 0.94
C TYR A 192 -36.28 -11.12 0.44
N ILE A 193 -35.32 -11.66 1.21
CA ILE A 193 -34.69 -12.96 0.91
C ILE A 193 -35.70 -14.07 1.15
N ARG A 194 -36.46 -14.04 2.25
CA ARG A 194 -37.53 -14.99 2.52
C ARG A 194 -38.60 -14.96 1.41
N THR A 195 -38.92 -13.76 0.95
CA THR A 195 -39.86 -13.57 -0.17
C THR A 195 -39.35 -14.20 -1.47
N ALA A 196 -38.07 -14.06 -1.77
CA ALA A 196 -37.44 -14.65 -2.96
C ALA A 196 -37.50 -16.20 -2.89
N VAL A 197 -37.18 -16.78 -1.72
CA VAL A 197 -37.26 -18.23 -1.48
C VAL A 197 -38.72 -18.71 -1.62
N SER A 198 -39.71 -18.02 -1.03
CA SER A 198 -41.12 -18.36 -1.12
C SER A 198 -41.67 -18.31 -2.55
N LYS A 199 -41.07 -17.49 -3.42
CA LYS A 199 -41.39 -17.43 -4.86
C LYS A 199 -40.70 -18.51 -5.68
N GLY A 200 -39.97 -19.44 -5.05
CA GLY A 200 -39.31 -20.57 -5.71
C GLY A 200 -38.05 -20.20 -6.48
N VAL A 201 -37.41 -19.04 -6.18
CA VAL A 201 -36.14 -18.70 -6.79
C VAL A 201 -35.06 -19.69 -6.33
N PRO A 202 -34.32 -20.31 -7.26
CA PRO A 202 -33.24 -21.24 -6.91
C PRO A 202 -32.23 -20.63 -5.95
N GLU A 203 -31.74 -21.40 -4.99
CA GLU A 203 -30.82 -20.94 -3.92
C GLU A 203 -29.60 -20.19 -4.46
N PHE A 204 -28.99 -20.69 -5.53
CA PHE A 204 -27.87 -20.02 -6.19
C PHE A 204 -28.20 -18.56 -6.59
N TRP A 205 -29.39 -18.32 -7.17
CA TRP A 205 -29.78 -16.97 -7.57
C TRP A 205 -30.22 -16.11 -6.39
N VAL A 206 -30.78 -16.70 -5.34
CA VAL A 206 -31.03 -15.98 -4.08
C VAL A 206 -29.72 -15.44 -3.52
N VAL A 207 -28.67 -16.27 -3.48
CA VAL A 207 -27.35 -15.88 -2.99
C VAL A 207 -26.68 -14.87 -3.94
N ALA A 208 -26.53 -15.21 -5.22
CA ALA A 208 -25.74 -14.41 -6.16
C ALA A 208 -26.39 -13.05 -6.49
N LYS A 209 -27.71 -13.01 -6.67
CA LYS A 209 -28.41 -11.81 -7.13
C LYS A 209 -29.01 -10.98 -6.01
N HIS A 210 -29.51 -11.61 -4.96
CA HIS A 210 -30.24 -10.93 -3.90
C HIS A 210 -29.38 -10.71 -2.64
N ALA A 211 -28.61 -11.72 -2.20
CA ALA A 211 -27.83 -11.59 -0.99
C ALA A 211 -26.46 -10.91 -1.24
N LEU A 212 -25.66 -11.45 -2.16
CA LEU A 212 -24.28 -10.98 -2.36
C LEU A 212 -24.22 -9.50 -2.77
N ARG A 213 -25.10 -9.07 -3.67
CA ARG A 213 -25.16 -7.68 -4.13
C ARG A 213 -25.29 -6.68 -2.98
N ASN A 214 -26.13 -6.97 -1.99
CA ASN A 214 -26.34 -6.09 -0.84
C ASN A 214 -25.24 -6.28 0.23
N ALA A 215 -24.75 -7.49 0.40
CA ALA A 215 -23.66 -7.80 1.32
C ALA A 215 -22.31 -7.21 0.88
N LEU A 216 -22.14 -6.88 -0.40
CA LEU A 216 -20.93 -6.26 -0.91
C LEU A 216 -20.76 -4.78 -0.54
N ILE A 217 -21.81 -4.07 -0.13
CA ILE A 217 -21.73 -2.63 0.16
C ILE A 217 -20.64 -2.33 1.21
N PRO A 218 -20.60 -2.97 2.40
CA PRO A 218 -19.52 -2.72 3.36
C PRO A 218 -18.15 -3.20 2.87
N VAL A 219 -18.11 -4.21 1.99
CA VAL A 219 -16.85 -4.71 1.43
C VAL A 219 -16.25 -3.72 0.45
N ILE A 220 -17.05 -3.16 -0.46
CA ILE A 220 -16.61 -2.13 -1.42
C ILE A 220 -16.07 -0.93 -0.67
N THR A 221 -16.72 -0.56 0.41
CA THR A 221 -16.33 0.47 1.35
C THR A 221 -14.91 0.28 1.90
N TYR A 222 -14.56 -0.94 2.26
CA TYR A 222 -13.21 -1.28 2.75
C TYR A 222 -12.19 -1.42 1.61
N VAL A 223 -12.60 -1.97 0.47
CA VAL A 223 -11.71 -2.29 -0.65
C VAL A 223 -11.05 -1.01 -1.23
N GLY A 224 -11.78 0.09 -1.35
CA GLY A 224 -11.24 1.33 -1.89
C GLY A 224 -9.99 1.81 -1.14
N PRO A 225 -10.10 2.14 0.16
CA PRO A 225 -8.94 2.52 0.98
C PRO A 225 -7.85 1.46 1.05
N MET A 226 -8.22 0.18 1.09
CA MET A 226 -7.27 -0.93 1.11
C MET A 226 -6.41 -0.97 -0.16
N VAL A 227 -7.02 -0.85 -1.34
CA VAL A 227 -6.30 -0.81 -2.63
C VAL A 227 -5.38 0.40 -2.69
N ALA A 228 -5.88 1.57 -2.27
CA ALA A 228 -5.08 2.78 -2.17
C ALA A 228 -3.82 2.57 -1.33
N TYR A 229 -3.98 2.01 -0.14
CA TYR A 229 -2.87 1.73 0.77
C TYR A 229 -1.88 0.70 0.20
N ILE A 230 -2.36 -0.38 -0.41
CA ILE A 230 -1.48 -1.45 -0.93
C ILE A 230 -0.67 -0.98 -2.15
N ILE A 231 -1.25 -0.15 -3.02
CA ILE A 231 -0.57 0.37 -4.22
C ILE A 231 0.57 1.34 -3.88
N THR A 232 0.50 2.04 -2.75
CA THR A 232 1.60 2.93 -2.31
C THR A 232 2.90 2.19 -2.04
N GLY A 233 2.84 0.85 -1.97
CA GLY A 233 3.99 -0.01 -1.70
C GLY A 233 4.09 -0.42 -0.23
N SER A 234 4.48 -1.66 -0.03
CA SER A 234 4.72 -2.19 1.31
C SER A 234 6.19 -2.03 1.69
N LEU A 235 6.49 -1.08 2.58
CA LEU A 235 7.84 -0.86 3.10
C LEU A 235 8.50 -2.15 3.58
N VAL A 236 7.73 -2.99 4.24
CA VAL A 236 8.23 -4.19 4.91
C VAL A 236 8.33 -5.37 3.95
N VAL A 237 7.25 -5.70 3.23
CA VAL A 237 7.24 -6.85 2.31
C VAL A 237 8.26 -6.67 1.17
N GLU A 238 8.34 -5.45 0.61
CA GLU A 238 9.32 -5.15 -0.43
C GLU A 238 10.76 -5.25 0.09
N SER A 239 11.02 -4.82 1.32
CA SER A 239 12.36 -4.95 1.93
C SER A 239 12.71 -6.41 2.24
N VAL A 240 11.78 -7.22 2.76
CA VAL A 240 12.01 -8.64 3.07
C VAL A 240 12.34 -9.42 1.81
N PHE A 241 11.59 -9.22 0.73
CA PHE A 241 11.83 -9.90 -0.55
C PHE A 241 12.84 -9.20 -1.47
N THR A 242 13.49 -8.12 -0.99
CA THR A 242 14.46 -7.32 -1.78
C THR A 242 13.88 -6.78 -3.09
N ILE A 243 12.59 -6.46 -3.12
CA ILE A 243 11.90 -5.93 -4.28
C ILE A 243 12.32 -4.47 -4.48
N GLY A 244 12.71 -4.12 -5.71
CA GLY A 244 13.12 -2.76 -6.08
C GLY A 244 11.94 -1.78 -6.21
N GLY A 245 10.88 -1.97 -5.45
CA GLY A 245 9.71 -1.10 -5.41
C GLY A 245 9.92 0.18 -4.59
N LEU A 246 8.93 1.04 -4.58
CA LEU A 246 8.99 2.36 -3.95
C LEU A 246 9.19 2.29 -2.44
N GLY A 247 8.51 1.34 -1.76
CA GLY A 247 8.69 1.11 -0.33
C GLY A 247 10.09 0.64 0.02
N GLY A 248 10.64 -0.30 -0.74
CA GLY A 248 12.01 -0.77 -0.58
C GLY A 248 13.04 0.35 -0.85
N LYS A 249 12.80 1.21 -1.85
CA LYS A 249 13.64 2.38 -2.12
C LYS A 249 13.62 3.41 -0.99
N PHE A 250 12.44 3.67 -0.43
CA PHE A 250 12.32 4.54 0.72
C PHE A 250 13.15 4.06 1.92
N VAL A 251 13.00 2.78 2.30
CA VAL A 251 13.79 2.17 3.40
C VAL A 251 15.28 2.21 3.09
N SER A 252 15.66 1.86 1.86
CA SER A 252 17.07 1.91 1.44
C SER A 252 17.64 3.32 1.47
N SER A 253 16.87 4.35 1.09
CA SER A 253 17.32 5.73 1.13
C SER A 253 17.58 6.24 2.56
N ILE A 254 16.77 5.80 3.53
CA ILE A 254 16.98 6.10 4.95
C ILE A 254 18.28 5.45 5.43
N ASN A 255 18.46 4.16 5.20
CA ASN A 255 19.65 3.42 5.61
C ASN A 255 20.95 3.99 4.99
N ASN A 256 20.85 4.50 3.76
CA ASN A 256 21.96 5.08 3.03
C ASN A 256 22.11 6.60 3.26
N GLN A 257 21.25 7.23 4.05
CA GLN A 257 21.26 8.68 4.28
C GLN A 257 21.18 9.50 2.97
N ASP A 258 20.35 9.04 2.02
CA ASP A 258 20.10 9.74 0.76
C ASP A 258 18.95 10.74 0.93
N TYR A 259 19.26 11.90 1.51
CA TYR A 259 18.25 12.89 1.91
C TYR A 259 17.35 13.38 0.77
N PRO A 260 17.86 13.73 -0.42
CA PRO A 260 16.96 14.12 -1.52
C PRO A 260 16.01 13.00 -1.90
N MET A 261 16.46 11.75 -1.90
CA MET A 261 15.61 10.59 -2.19
C MET A 261 14.58 10.34 -1.10
N ILE A 262 14.94 10.50 0.19
CA ILE A 262 14.01 10.39 1.32
C ILE A 262 12.90 11.45 1.18
N MET A 263 13.25 12.70 0.98
CA MET A 263 12.28 13.80 0.82
C MET A 263 11.34 13.54 -0.36
N ALA A 264 11.89 13.24 -1.52
CA ALA A 264 11.11 13.03 -2.72
C ALA A 264 10.17 11.82 -2.63
N THR A 265 10.64 10.69 -2.08
CA THR A 265 9.79 9.50 -1.88
C THR A 265 8.71 9.74 -0.84
N THR A 266 9.00 10.47 0.25
CA THR A 266 7.98 10.85 1.25
C THR A 266 6.89 11.70 0.63
N ILE A 267 7.26 12.72 -0.16
CA ILE A 267 6.30 13.61 -0.82
C ILE A 267 5.47 12.84 -1.85
N PHE A 268 6.12 12.00 -2.66
CA PHE A 268 5.42 11.19 -3.66
C PHE A 268 4.41 10.25 -3.00
N LEU A 269 4.82 9.56 -1.92
CA LEU A 269 3.92 8.69 -1.14
C LEU A 269 2.76 9.47 -0.53
N ALA A 270 3.01 10.67 0.01
CA ALA A 270 1.97 11.53 0.57
C ALA A 270 0.95 11.96 -0.50
N VAL A 271 1.42 12.43 -1.66
CA VAL A 271 0.56 12.81 -2.79
C VAL A 271 -0.22 11.60 -3.29
N LEU A 272 0.44 10.47 -3.47
CA LEU A 272 -0.19 9.24 -3.93
C LEU A 272 -1.29 8.78 -2.98
N MET A 273 -1.00 8.80 -1.66
CA MET A 273 -1.99 8.42 -0.63
C MET A 273 -3.19 9.35 -0.63
N VAL A 274 -2.97 10.67 -0.71
CA VAL A 274 -4.05 11.66 -0.80
C VAL A 274 -4.89 11.45 -2.07
N CYS A 275 -4.25 11.29 -3.23
CA CYS A 275 -4.96 11.01 -4.49
C CYS A 275 -5.75 9.70 -4.42
N ALA A 276 -5.14 8.65 -3.89
CA ALA A 276 -5.78 7.35 -3.77
C ALA A 276 -6.98 7.37 -2.79
N THR A 277 -6.88 8.13 -1.69
CA THR A 277 -8.01 8.35 -0.76
C THR A 277 -9.13 9.12 -1.45
N LEU A 278 -8.83 10.21 -2.17
CA LEU A 278 -9.83 10.97 -2.91
C LEU A 278 -10.55 10.13 -3.98
N ILE A 279 -9.80 9.28 -4.71
CA ILE A 279 -10.39 8.34 -5.67
C ILE A 279 -11.30 7.35 -4.95
N SER A 280 -10.86 6.82 -3.81
CA SER A 280 -11.65 5.91 -2.99
C SER A 280 -12.96 6.55 -2.53
N ASP A 281 -12.91 7.80 -2.05
CA ASP A 281 -14.09 8.56 -1.63
C ASP A 281 -15.06 8.81 -2.80
N LEU A 282 -14.52 9.09 -3.98
CA LEU A 282 -15.33 9.26 -5.20
C LEU A 282 -16.05 7.97 -5.60
N VAL A 283 -15.34 6.83 -5.57
CA VAL A 283 -15.91 5.51 -5.81
C VAL A 283 -16.99 5.19 -4.78
N TYR A 284 -16.75 5.55 -3.53
CA TYR A 284 -17.70 5.40 -2.44
C TYR A 284 -19.02 6.10 -2.71
N LYS A 285 -18.97 7.37 -3.13
CA LYS A 285 -20.16 8.16 -3.47
C LYS A 285 -20.93 7.58 -4.67
N LEU A 286 -20.23 6.95 -5.61
CA LEU A 286 -20.87 6.28 -6.75
C LEU A 286 -21.62 5.00 -6.32
N VAL A 287 -21.12 4.29 -5.30
CA VAL A 287 -21.72 3.04 -4.79
C VAL A 287 -22.87 3.33 -3.82
N ASP A 288 -22.71 4.31 -2.95
CA ASP A 288 -23.77 4.75 -2.01
C ASP A 288 -24.01 6.27 -2.13
N PRO A 289 -25.02 6.68 -2.93
CA PRO A 289 -25.36 8.10 -3.12
C PRO A 289 -25.84 8.83 -1.87
N ARG A 290 -26.09 8.10 -0.77
CA ARG A 290 -26.58 8.68 0.50
C ARG A 290 -25.49 9.36 1.30
N ILE A 291 -24.21 9.14 0.93
CA ILE A 291 -23.07 9.74 1.61
C ILE A 291 -22.87 11.17 1.07
N SER A 292 -22.97 12.17 1.96
CA SER A 292 -22.58 13.55 1.70
C SER A 292 -21.19 13.82 2.28
N PHE A 293 -20.31 14.43 1.50
CA PHE A 293 -19.05 14.99 2.02
C PHE A 293 -19.36 16.39 2.57
N GLU A 294 -19.16 16.58 3.85
CA GLU A 294 -19.11 17.91 4.47
C GLU A 294 -17.73 18.56 4.31
#